data_b7e0b6306b177fc201f673ed3f89ee14
#
_entry.id   b7e0b6306b177fc201f673ed3f89ee14
#
_cell.length_a   1.000
_cell.length_b   1.000
_cell.length_c   1.000
_cell.angle_alpha   90.00
_cell.angle_beta   90.00
_cell.angle_gamma   90.00
#
_symmetry.space_group_name_H-M   'P 1'
#
loop_
_entity.id
_entity.type
_entity.pdbx_description
1 polymer ?
#
loop_
_entity_poly.entity_id
_entity_poly.type
_entity_poly.pdbx_seq_one_letter_code
_entity_poly.pdbx_strand_id
1 'polypeptide(L)'
;MANVCSFEIPRDEFNRKLGGGFPPGSLVVIEGGSGGGKSTICQRMIFGLLENKHSVTFVSTQQTTKGFINQMYSLDYPIATYLLNGSFLFIPVIPLVQAAKSRIDFLERLMGAKELFENKIIVIDTISSLIKYSVDNEKSLELVSFFKKLNGMGKIIILTVEPSQLSEDITSMFRSSCDIYISLIVKPMAN
;
A
#
# COMPACT_ATOMS: atom_id res chain seq x y z
N MET A 1 -2.51 -11.04 24.50
CA MET A 1 -3.17 -10.66 23.22
C MET A 1 -2.08 -10.34 22.22
N ALA A 2 -2.19 -10.80 20.98
CA ALA A 2 -1.21 -10.47 19.96
C ALA A 2 -1.16 -8.94 19.80
N ASN A 3 0.05 -8.37 19.74
CA ASN A 3 0.24 -6.93 19.56
C ASN A 3 -0.04 -6.60 18.08
N VAL A 4 -1.26 -6.23 17.73
CA VAL A 4 -1.66 -5.88 16.36
C VAL A 4 -1.70 -4.36 16.17
N CYS A 5 -1.37 -3.88 14.97
CA CYS A 5 -1.54 -2.50 14.59
C CYS A 5 -2.99 -2.30 14.15
N SER A 6 -3.80 -1.77 15.04
CA SER A 6 -5.21 -1.47 14.80
C SER A 6 -5.36 -0.29 13.84
N PHE A 7 -6.37 -0.37 12.97
CA PHE A 7 -6.85 0.74 12.13
C PHE A 7 -8.32 1.03 12.40
N GLU A 8 -8.76 0.80 13.63
CA GLU A 8 -10.13 1.04 14.08
C GLU A 8 -10.49 2.53 14.05
N ILE A 9 -11.69 2.83 13.59
CA ILE A 9 -12.33 4.13 13.76
C ILE A 9 -13.79 3.92 14.20
N PRO A 10 -14.38 4.86 14.96
CA PRO A 10 -15.72 4.68 15.51
C PRO A 10 -16.85 4.59 14.47
N ARG A 11 -16.55 4.89 13.18
CA ARG A 11 -17.55 5.02 12.12
C ARG A 11 -17.96 3.72 11.47
N ASP A 12 -17.15 2.68 11.55
CA ASP A 12 -17.41 1.42 10.86
C ASP A 12 -16.80 0.21 11.59
N GLU A 13 -17.19 -0.98 11.16
CA GLU A 13 -16.71 -2.24 11.69
C GLU A 13 -15.57 -2.86 10.86
N PHE A 14 -14.99 -2.11 9.93
CA PHE A 14 -14.04 -2.64 8.96
C PHE A 14 -12.83 -3.30 9.61
N ASN A 15 -12.21 -2.62 10.59
CA ASN A 15 -11.09 -3.17 11.35
C ASN A 15 -11.46 -4.48 12.05
N ARG A 16 -12.61 -4.52 12.73
CA ARG A 16 -13.09 -5.71 13.43
C ARG A 16 -13.35 -6.87 12.48
N LYS A 17 -13.96 -6.61 11.32
CA LYS A 17 -14.23 -7.63 10.29
C LYS A 17 -12.98 -8.19 9.64
N LEU A 18 -11.88 -7.44 9.64
CA LEU A 18 -10.56 -7.88 9.17
C LEU A 18 -9.64 -8.38 10.28
N GLY A 19 -10.19 -8.79 11.44
CA GLY A 19 -9.43 -9.43 12.51
C GLY A 19 -8.80 -8.49 13.53
N GLY A 20 -9.17 -7.19 13.55
CA GLY A 20 -8.79 -6.23 14.59
C GLY A 20 -7.47 -5.50 14.36
N GLY A 21 -6.78 -5.75 13.24
CA GLY A 21 -5.54 -5.06 12.89
C GLY A 21 -4.51 -5.98 12.23
N PHE A 22 -3.38 -5.40 11.87
CA PHE A 22 -2.29 -6.14 11.23
C PHE A 22 -1.22 -6.53 12.25
N PRO A 23 -0.80 -7.81 12.30
CA PRO A 23 0.36 -8.21 13.09
C PRO A 23 1.64 -7.49 12.62
N PRO A 24 2.55 -7.08 13.53
CA PRO A 24 3.87 -6.60 13.14
C PRO A 24 4.60 -7.62 12.27
N GLY A 25 5.28 -7.14 11.24
CA GLY A 25 6.00 -8.00 10.32
C GLY A 25 5.15 -8.63 9.22
N SER A 26 3.91 -8.14 9.00
CA SER A 26 3.04 -8.68 7.94
C SER A 26 3.30 -8.05 6.58
N LEU A 27 3.26 -8.87 5.54
CA LEU A 27 3.07 -8.46 4.15
C LEU A 27 1.59 -8.60 3.81
N VAL A 28 0.94 -7.49 3.52
CA VAL A 28 -0.48 -7.41 3.15
C VAL A 28 -0.58 -7.12 1.66
N VAL A 29 -1.34 -7.92 0.93
CA VAL A 29 -1.63 -7.69 -0.50
C VAL A 29 -3.12 -7.42 -0.67
N ILE A 30 -3.44 -6.28 -1.29
CA ILE A 30 -4.81 -5.88 -1.65
C ILE A 30 -4.90 -5.92 -3.17
N GLU A 31 -5.60 -6.91 -3.69
CA GLU A 31 -5.76 -7.13 -5.11
C GLU A 31 -7.14 -6.69 -5.60
N GLY A 32 -7.19 -6.10 -6.78
CA GLY A 32 -8.45 -5.73 -7.42
C GLY A 32 -8.25 -5.05 -8.77
N GLY A 33 -9.28 -5.05 -9.60
CA GLY A 33 -9.28 -4.38 -10.89
C GLY A 33 -9.20 -2.85 -10.78
N SER A 34 -9.01 -2.19 -11.93
CA SER A 34 -9.09 -0.73 -12.01
C SER A 34 -10.47 -0.25 -11.54
N GLY A 35 -10.51 0.83 -10.76
CA GLY A 35 -11.76 1.33 -10.17
C GLY A 35 -12.36 0.44 -9.06
N GLY A 36 -11.71 -0.65 -8.67
CA GLY A 36 -12.20 -1.60 -7.67
C GLY A 36 -12.13 -1.14 -6.21
N GLY A 37 -11.74 0.10 -5.94
CA GLY A 37 -11.72 0.66 -4.57
C GLY A 37 -10.43 0.43 -3.79
N LYS A 38 -9.36 -0.10 -4.40
CA LYS A 38 -8.06 -0.34 -3.73
C LYS A 38 -7.55 0.88 -2.96
N SER A 39 -7.45 2.02 -3.65
CA SER A 39 -6.95 3.27 -3.06
C SER A 39 -7.85 3.77 -1.93
N THR A 40 -9.17 3.67 -2.10
CA THR A 40 -10.14 4.10 -1.07
C THR A 40 -10.01 3.26 0.20
N ILE A 41 -9.85 1.94 0.07
CA ILE A 41 -9.62 1.05 1.21
C ILE A 41 -8.28 1.37 1.89
N CYS A 42 -7.20 1.60 1.11
CA CYS A 42 -5.93 2.04 1.67
C CYS A 42 -6.05 3.35 2.43
N GLN A 43 -6.74 4.34 1.88
CA GLN A 43 -6.99 5.63 2.52
C GLN A 43 -7.75 5.47 3.84
N ARG A 44 -8.79 4.61 3.86
CA ARG A 44 -9.52 4.27 5.08
C ARG A 44 -8.61 3.61 6.13
N MET A 45 -7.78 2.64 5.71
CA MET A 45 -6.82 1.98 6.61
C MET A 45 -5.78 2.96 7.15
N ILE A 46 -5.19 3.80 6.28
CA ILE A 46 -4.20 4.81 6.65
C ILE A 46 -4.77 5.75 7.71
N PHE A 47 -5.97 6.28 7.48
CA PHE A 47 -6.60 7.16 8.46
C PHE A 47 -6.79 6.47 9.81
N GLY A 48 -7.31 5.23 9.82
CA GLY A 48 -7.46 4.47 11.04
C GLY A 48 -6.12 4.16 11.74
N LEU A 49 -5.06 3.83 10.98
CA LEU A 49 -3.73 3.61 11.54
C LEU A 49 -3.18 4.87 12.23
N LEU A 50 -3.37 6.04 11.61
CA LEU A 50 -2.95 7.34 12.16
C LEU A 50 -3.74 7.71 13.42
N GLU A 51 -5.06 7.49 13.42
CA GLU A 51 -5.93 7.67 14.60
C GLU A 51 -5.48 6.78 15.77
N ASN A 52 -4.99 5.57 15.47
CA ASN A 52 -4.43 4.65 16.48
C ASN A 52 -2.93 4.88 16.76
N LYS A 53 -2.40 6.05 16.41
CA LYS A 53 -1.04 6.52 16.74
C LYS A 53 0.08 5.72 16.09
N HIS A 54 -0.19 5.11 14.94
CA HIS A 54 0.85 4.48 14.12
C HIS A 54 1.42 5.48 13.11
N SER A 55 2.72 5.37 12.83
CA SER A 55 3.35 6.14 11.76
C SER A 55 3.25 5.39 10.43
N VAL A 56 2.94 6.12 9.34
CA VAL A 56 2.68 5.55 8.02
C VAL A 56 3.44 6.30 6.94
N THR A 57 4.11 5.56 6.05
CA THR A 57 4.57 6.07 4.74
C THR A 57 3.58 5.59 3.67
N PHE A 58 3.11 6.50 2.83
CA PHE A 58 2.25 6.18 1.70
C PHE A 58 2.88 6.63 0.38
N VAL A 59 3.24 5.67 -0.45
CA VAL A 59 3.74 5.88 -1.81
C VAL A 59 2.57 5.76 -2.78
N SER A 60 2.24 6.84 -3.50
CA SER A 60 1.14 6.85 -4.46
C SER A 60 1.64 7.03 -5.89
N THR A 61 1.14 6.19 -6.80
CA THR A 61 1.42 6.27 -8.24
C THR A 61 0.38 7.06 -9.02
N GLN A 62 -0.73 7.41 -8.39
CA GLN A 62 -1.90 7.95 -9.08
C GLN A 62 -2.27 9.38 -8.66
N GLN A 63 -1.79 9.84 -7.51
CA GLN A 63 -2.24 11.09 -6.92
C GLN A 63 -1.10 12.07 -6.65
N THR A 64 -1.34 13.34 -6.93
CA THR A 64 -0.52 14.44 -6.41
C THR A 64 -0.81 14.64 -4.92
N THR A 65 0.10 15.28 -4.19
CA THR A 65 -0.12 15.59 -2.77
C THR A 65 -1.42 16.38 -2.54
N LYS A 66 -1.69 17.40 -3.37
CA LYS A 66 -2.92 18.18 -3.28
C LYS A 66 -4.16 17.33 -3.57
N GLY A 67 -4.10 16.49 -4.60
CA GLY A 67 -5.21 15.59 -4.97
C GLY A 67 -5.54 14.61 -3.84
N PHE A 68 -4.49 14.01 -3.26
CA PHE A 68 -4.65 13.09 -2.13
C PHE A 68 -5.27 13.77 -0.90
N ILE A 69 -4.77 14.94 -0.51
CA ILE A 69 -5.31 15.70 0.64
C ILE A 69 -6.80 16.01 0.40
N ASN A 70 -7.14 16.53 -0.78
CA ASN A 70 -8.53 16.86 -1.11
C ASN A 70 -9.44 15.62 -1.05
N GLN A 71 -8.96 14.47 -1.55
CA GLN A 71 -9.73 13.23 -1.51
C GLN A 71 -9.92 12.72 -0.07
N MET A 72 -8.89 12.77 0.75
CA MET A 72 -9.00 12.39 2.17
C MET A 72 -10.04 13.26 2.90
N TYR A 73 -10.03 14.57 2.67
CA TYR A 73 -11.05 15.46 3.23
C TYR A 73 -12.45 15.16 2.69
N SER A 74 -12.61 14.83 1.40
CA SER A 74 -13.91 14.47 0.84
C SER A 74 -14.49 13.17 1.43
N LEU A 75 -13.63 12.30 1.94
CA LEU A 75 -14.00 11.08 2.67
C LEU A 75 -14.18 11.33 4.19
N ASP A 76 -14.03 12.59 4.61
CA ASP A 76 -14.05 12.99 6.01
C ASP A 76 -12.92 12.32 6.85
N TYR A 77 -11.72 12.22 6.24
CA TYR A 77 -10.49 11.77 6.86
C TYR A 77 -9.47 12.91 6.93
N PRO A 78 -9.53 13.80 7.94
CA PRO A 78 -8.61 14.93 8.06
C PRO A 78 -7.20 14.45 8.41
N ILE A 79 -6.23 14.67 7.50
CA ILE A 79 -4.86 14.16 7.64
C ILE A 79 -3.80 15.25 7.83
N ALA A 80 -4.18 16.53 7.77
CA ALA A 80 -3.20 17.63 7.80
C ALA A 80 -2.29 17.61 9.04
N THR A 81 -2.86 17.34 10.21
CA THR A 81 -2.10 17.27 11.47
C THR A 81 -1.04 16.18 11.43
N TYR A 82 -1.33 15.03 10.82
CA TYR A 82 -0.40 13.90 10.70
C TYR A 82 0.75 14.17 9.72
N LEU A 83 0.49 14.93 8.65
CA LEU A 83 1.52 15.43 7.74
C LEU A 83 2.45 16.41 8.44
N LEU A 84 1.89 17.35 9.23
CA LEU A 84 2.66 18.39 9.91
C LEU A 84 3.53 17.86 11.06
N ASN A 85 3.03 16.87 11.80
CA ASN A 85 3.77 16.29 12.92
C ASN A 85 4.71 15.13 12.54
N GLY A 86 4.77 14.78 11.23
CA GLY A 86 5.67 13.76 10.70
C GLY A 86 5.22 12.30 10.93
N SER A 87 4.04 12.06 11.52
CA SER A 87 3.52 10.69 11.66
C SER A 87 2.99 10.11 10.34
N PHE A 88 2.75 10.95 9.34
CA PHE A 88 2.36 10.56 7.99
C PHE A 88 3.31 11.16 6.95
N LEU A 89 3.94 10.30 6.15
CA LEU A 89 4.76 10.67 5.02
C LEU A 89 4.06 10.28 3.72
N PHE A 90 3.69 11.27 2.89
CA PHE A 90 3.08 11.05 1.59
C PHE A 90 4.09 11.30 0.46
N ILE A 91 4.26 10.34 -0.44
CA ILE A 91 5.24 10.38 -1.54
C ILE A 91 4.54 10.14 -2.87
N PRO A 92 4.32 11.19 -3.67
CA PRO A 92 3.80 11.06 -5.02
C PRO A 92 4.92 10.62 -5.99
N VAL A 93 4.69 9.53 -6.72
CA VAL A 93 5.63 9.02 -7.74
C VAL A 93 5.08 9.11 -9.17
N ILE A 94 4.03 9.92 -9.37
CA ILE A 94 3.35 10.13 -10.66
C ILE A 94 4.32 10.48 -11.80
N PRO A 95 5.27 11.41 -11.64
CA PRO A 95 6.19 11.77 -12.72
C PRO A 95 7.08 10.62 -13.16
N LEU A 96 7.33 9.66 -12.27
CA LEU A 96 8.15 8.47 -12.56
C LEU A 96 7.38 7.44 -13.39
N VAL A 97 6.08 7.34 -13.19
CA VAL A 97 5.19 6.40 -13.88
C VAL A 97 4.82 6.91 -15.29
N GLN A 98 4.69 8.24 -15.45
CA GLN A 98 4.34 8.87 -16.72
C GLN A 98 5.55 9.13 -17.64
N ALA A 99 6.76 9.01 -17.13
CA ALA A 99 7.97 9.15 -17.97
C ALA A 99 8.02 8.00 -18.98
N ALA A 100 8.05 8.34 -20.28
CA ALA A 100 8.02 7.40 -21.40
C ALA A 100 9.23 6.44 -21.50
N LYS A 101 10.23 6.61 -20.66
CA LYS A 101 11.36 5.68 -20.52
C LYS A 101 11.18 4.90 -19.21
N SER A 102 10.93 3.59 -19.36
CA SER A 102 11.02 2.64 -18.25
C SER A 102 12.41 2.79 -17.62
N ARG A 103 12.47 3.21 -16.38
CA ARG A 103 13.73 3.21 -15.64
C ARG A 103 14.00 1.78 -15.20
N ILE A 104 14.92 1.13 -15.85
CA ILE A 104 15.40 -0.22 -15.51
C ILE A 104 15.92 -0.26 -14.05
N ASP A 105 16.42 0.89 -13.56
CA ASP A 105 16.96 1.10 -12.20
C ASP A 105 15.90 1.47 -11.14
N PHE A 106 14.60 1.51 -11.49
CA PHE A 106 13.57 1.97 -10.56
C PHE A 106 13.47 1.09 -9.31
N LEU A 107 13.53 -0.23 -9.49
CA LEU A 107 13.45 -1.18 -8.39
C LEU A 107 14.61 -1.02 -7.40
N GLU A 108 15.83 -0.87 -7.94
CA GLU A 108 17.04 -0.65 -7.13
C GLU A 108 16.93 0.66 -6.34
N ARG A 109 16.42 1.72 -6.96
CA ARG A 109 16.18 3.00 -6.29
C ARG A 109 15.10 2.91 -5.23
N LEU A 110 14.02 2.18 -5.49
CA LEU A 110 12.97 1.95 -4.49
C LEU A 110 13.55 1.24 -3.28
N MET A 111 14.27 0.13 -3.49
CA MET A 111 14.89 -0.62 -2.40
C MET A 111 15.99 0.16 -1.68
N GLY A 112 16.70 1.06 -2.38
CA GLY A 112 17.75 1.93 -1.83
C GLY A 112 17.23 3.15 -1.08
N ALA A 113 15.98 3.54 -1.26
CA ALA A 113 15.38 4.74 -0.64
C ALA A 113 15.00 4.47 0.83
N LYS A 114 15.99 4.49 1.72
CA LYS A 114 15.84 4.11 3.14
C LYS A 114 14.77 4.92 3.85
N GLU A 115 14.65 6.21 3.54
CA GLU A 115 13.67 7.11 4.17
C GLU A 115 12.23 6.65 3.94
N LEU A 116 11.93 5.96 2.83
CA LEU A 116 10.60 5.40 2.56
C LEU A 116 10.20 4.36 3.59
N PHE A 117 11.19 3.69 4.16
CA PHE A 117 11.01 2.53 5.04
C PHE A 117 11.30 2.85 6.51
N GLU A 118 11.43 4.11 6.90
CA GLU A 118 11.64 4.50 8.30
C GLU A 118 10.41 4.26 9.16
N ASN A 119 9.23 4.60 8.67
CA ASN A 119 7.97 4.38 9.38
C ASN A 119 7.69 2.90 9.62
N LYS A 120 6.86 2.60 10.62
CA LYS A 120 6.48 1.23 10.96
C LYS A 120 5.63 0.57 9.89
N ILE A 121 4.80 1.36 9.21
CA ILE A 121 3.85 0.88 8.21
C ILE A 121 4.10 1.58 6.89
N ILE A 122 4.27 0.81 5.83
CA ILE A 122 4.52 1.30 4.48
C ILE A 122 3.42 0.81 3.56
N VAL A 123 2.75 1.73 2.87
CA VAL A 123 1.71 1.44 1.89
C VAL A 123 2.20 1.86 0.51
N ILE A 124 2.13 0.99 -0.48
CA ILE A 124 2.48 1.28 -1.88
C ILE A 124 1.25 1.06 -2.76
N ASP A 125 0.70 2.16 -3.27
CA ASP A 125 -0.51 2.18 -4.09
C ASP A 125 -0.24 2.84 -5.46
N THR A 126 -0.06 2.10 -6.53
CA THR A 126 -0.13 0.66 -6.80
C THR A 126 1.27 0.12 -7.12
N ILE A 127 1.70 -0.96 -6.50
CA ILE A 127 3.01 -1.57 -6.82
C ILE A 127 3.06 -2.02 -8.29
N SER A 128 1.95 -2.52 -8.85
CA SER A 128 1.87 -2.96 -10.25
C SER A 128 2.30 -1.87 -11.23
N SER A 129 1.87 -0.62 -11.02
CA SER A 129 2.23 0.51 -11.89
C SER A 129 3.71 0.86 -11.82
N LEU A 130 4.37 0.55 -10.71
CA LEU A 130 5.80 0.82 -10.51
C LEU A 130 6.68 -0.22 -11.20
N ILE A 131 6.26 -1.49 -11.18
CA ILE A 131 7.11 -2.61 -11.59
C ILE A 131 6.82 -3.17 -12.97
N LYS A 132 5.66 -2.87 -13.58
CA LYS A 132 5.19 -3.48 -14.84
C LYS A 132 6.17 -3.45 -16.02
N TYR A 133 7.12 -2.50 -16.04
CA TYR A 133 8.09 -2.34 -17.13
C TYR A 133 9.53 -2.66 -16.72
N SER A 134 9.78 -2.90 -15.44
CA SER A 134 11.14 -3.03 -14.91
C SER A 134 11.40 -4.37 -14.22
N VAL A 135 10.41 -5.24 -14.18
CA VAL A 135 10.49 -6.47 -13.39
C VAL A 135 10.19 -7.69 -14.23
N ASP A 136 11.15 -8.60 -14.29
CA ASP A 136 11.02 -9.98 -14.66
C ASP A 136 10.83 -10.86 -13.42
N ASN A 137 10.78 -12.18 -13.60
CA ASN A 137 10.59 -13.12 -12.49
C ASN A 137 11.72 -13.06 -11.46
N GLU A 138 12.96 -12.83 -11.86
CA GLU A 138 14.11 -12.76 -10.95
C GLU A 138 14.04 -11.50 -10.08
N LYS A 139 13.82 -10.35 -10.70
CA LYS A 139 13.66 -9.06 -9.97
C LYS A 139 12.43 -9.02 -9.08
N SER A 140 11.36 -9.77 -9.43
CA SER A 140 10.20 -9.89 -8.56
C SER A 140 10.52 -10.66 -7.29
N LEU A 141 11.35 -11.70 -7.38
CA LEU A 141 11.82 -12.44 -6.21
C LEU A 141 12.72 -11.58 -5.31
N GLU A 142 13.57 -10.75 -5.89
CA GLU A 142 14.38 -9.78 -5.14
C GLU A 142 13.50 -8.80 -4.36
N LEU A 143 12.46 -8.26 -5.02
CA LEU A 143 11.52 -7.33 -4.40
C LEU A 143 10.76 -7.97 -3.25
N VAL A 144 10.22 -9.17 -3.44
CA VAL A 144 9.54 -9.92 -2.37
C VAL A 144 10.50 -10.22 -1.23
N SER A 145 11.73 -10.64 -1.54
CA SER A 145 12.77 -10.89 -0.54
C SER A 145 13.11 -9.64 0.25
N PHE A 146 13.17 -8.47 -0.41
CA PHE A 146 13.38 -7.19 0.24
C PHE A 146 12.23 -6.87 1.22
N PHE A 147 10.97 -7.02 0.80
CA PHE A 147 9.83 -6.81 1.71
C PHE A 147 9.84 -7.80 2.88
N LYS A 148 10.17 -9.06 2.65
CA LYS A 148 10.30 -10.05 3.74
C LYS A 148 11.41 -9.70 4.74
N LYS A 149 12.52 -9.09 4.30
CA LYS A 149 13.54 -8.54 5.21
C LYS A 149 12.98 -7.40 6.07
N LEU A 150 12.22 -6.47 5.49
CA LEU A 150 11.57 -5.41 6.25
C LEU A 150 10.54 -5.97 7.24
N ASN A 151 9.76 -6.97 6.83
CA ASN A 151 8.84 -7.66 7.72
C ASN A 151 9.58 -8.34 8.90
N GLY A 152 10.73 -8.97 8.67
CA GLY A 152 11.58 -9.51 9.72
C GLY A 152 12.06 -8.47 10.74
N MET A 153 12.08 -7.19 10.36
CA MET A 153 12.34 -6.04 11.25
C MET A 153 11.08 -5.52 11.95
N GLY A 154 9.94 -6.21 11.81
CA GLY A 154 8.67 -5.83 12.42
C GLY A 154 7.88 -4.78 11.66
N LYS A 155 8.30 -4.40 10.43
CA LYS A 155 7.55 -3.45 9.59
C LYS A 155 6.37 -4.13 8.92
N ILE A 156 5.28 -3.39 8.70
CA ILE A 156 4.11 -3.84 7.97
C ILE A 156 4.15 -3.22 6.59
N ILE A 157 4.10 -4.06 5.57
CA ILE A 157 4.09 -3.64 4.17
C ILE A 157 2.71 -3.92 3.58
N ILE A 158 2.04 -2.91 3.05
CA ILE A 158 0.74 -3.03 2.39
C ILE A 158 0.92 -2.67 0.92
N LEU A 159 0.66 -3.61 0.04
CA LEU A 159 0.78 -3.45 -1.41
C LEU A 159 -0.59 -3.53 -2.05
N THR A 160 -0.94 -2.58 -2.91
CA THR A 160 -2.06 -2.77 -3.81
C THR A 160 -1.57 -3.34 -5.14
N VAL A 161 -2.27 -4.32 -5.65
CA VAL A 161 -1.95 -5.03 -6.90
C VAL A 161 -3.12 -4.93 -7.85
N GLU A 162 -2.82 -4.58 -9.10
CA GLU A 162 -3.75 -4.63 -10.22
C GLU A 162 -3.30 -5.76 -11.16
N PRO A 163 -3.98 -6.93 -11.15
CA PRO A 163 -3.55 -8.12 -11.88
C PRO A 163 -3.38 -7.88 -13.38
N SER A 164 -4.24 -7.06 -13.98
CA SER A 164 -4.19 -6.75 -15.42
C SER A 164 -2.90 -6.05 -15.88
N GLN A 165 -2.11 -5.54 -14.95
CA GLN A 165 -0.84 -4.84 -15.22
C GLN A 165 0.41 -5.73 -15.06
N LEU A 166 0.26 -6.94 -14.57
CA LEU A 166 1.36 -7.87 -14.28
C LEU A 166 1.12 -9.23 -14.98
N SER A 167 2.17 -10.02 -15.14
CA SER A 167 2.01 -11.42 -15.54
C SER A 167 1.38 -12.23 -14.39
N GLU A 168 0.76 -13.37 -14.73
CA GLU A 168 0.16 -14.26 -13.73
C GLU A 168 1.22 -14.82 -12.78
N ASP A 169 2.44 -15.09 -13.26
CA ASP A 169 3.56 -15.57 -12.42
C ASP A 169 3.90 -14.58 -11.33
N ILE A 170 4.02 -13.28 -11.67
CA ILE A 170 4.32 -12.21 -10.71
C ILE A 170 3.16 -12.04 -9.73
N THR A 171 1.93 -12.06 -10.23
CA THR A 171 0.74 -11.93 -9.39
C THR A 171 0.63 -13.09 -8.40
N SER A 172 0.82 -14.32 -8.87
CA SER A 172 0.85 -15.54 -8.04
C SER A 172 1.95 -15.49 -6.98
N MET A 173 3.11 -14.93 -7.31
CA MET A 173 4.20 -14.76 -6.35
C MET A 173 3.80 -13.82 -5.21
N PHE A 174 3.16 -12.68 -5.49
CA PHE A 174 2.65 -11.80 -4.43
C PHE A 174 1.59 -12.49 -3.57
N ARG A 175 0.65 -13.21 -4.19
CA ARG A 175 -0.39 -13.97 -3.46
C ARG A 175 0.20 -15.03 -2.53
N SER A 176 1.19 -15.79 -3.01
CA SER A 176 1.82 -16.86 -2.22
C SER A 176 2.77 -16.35 -1.13
N SER A 177 3.30 -15.15 -1.30
CA SER A 177 4.28 -14.56 -0.38
C SER A 177 3.65 -13.72 0.72
N CYS A 178 2.39 -13.28 0.59
CA CYS A 178 1.74 -12.43 1.57
C CYS A 178 1.27 -13.22 2.80
N ASP A 179 1.21 -12.53 3.94
CA ASP A 179 0.67 -13.06 5.18
C ASP A 179 -0.84 -12.78 5.27
N ILE A 180 -1.30 -11.71 4.60
CA ILE A 180 -2.70 -11.31 4.53
C ILE A 180 -3.04 -10.96 3.08
N TYR A 181 -4.05 -11.63 2.54
CA TYR A 181 -4.53 -11.39 1.20
C TYR A 181 -5.99 -10.87 1.22
N ILE A 182 -6.21 -9.73 0.57
CA ILE A 182 -7.53 -9.09 0.45
C ILE A 182 -7.85 -8.96 -1.03
N SER A 183 -8.91 -9.62 -1.49
CA SER A 183 -9.41 -9.51 -2.86
C SER A 183 -10.64 -8.61 -2.93
N LEU A 184 -10.59 -7.60 -3.80
CA LEU A 184 -11.68 -6.66 -4.05
C LEU A 184 -12.41 -7.05 -5.35
N ILE A 185 -13.65 -7.46 -5.19
CA ILE A 185 -14.50 -7.88 -6.32
C ILE A 185 -15.65 -6.90 -6.48
N VAL A 186 -15.70 -6.23 -7.62
CA VAL A 186 -16.85 -5.39 -8.00
C VAL A 186 -17.96 -6.29 -8.53
N LYS A 187 -19.10 -6.30 -7.84
CA LYS A 187 -20.31 -6.99 -8.31
C LYS A 187 -21.31 -5.96 -8.85
N PRO A 188 -21.83 -6.13 -10.06
CA PRO A 188 -22.97 -5.31 -10.51
C PRO A 188 -24.15 -5.57 -9.58
N MET A 189 -24.78 -4.48 -9.12
CA MET A 189 -26.06 -4.64 -8.42
C MET A 189 -27.09 -5.08 -9.45
N ALA A 190 -27.78 -6.19 -9.21
CA ALA A 190 -28.95 -6.56 -9.98
C ALA A 190 -30.03 -5.49 -9.71
N ASN A 191 -30.51 -4.87 -10.79
CA ASN A 191 -31.68 -4.00 -10.75
C ASN A 191 -32.93 -4.83 -10.48
#